data_fd1b57ae92862a4b49de1442de506e37
#
_entry.id   fd1b57ae92862a4b49de1442de506e37
#
_cell.length_a   1.000
_cell.length_b   1.000
_cell.length_c   1.000
_cell.angle_alpha   90.00
_cell.angle_beta   90.00
_cell.angle_gamma   90.00
#
_symmetry.space_group_name_H-M   'P 1'
#
loop_
_entity.id
_entity.type
_entity.pdbx_description
1 polymer ?
#
loop_
_entity_poly.entity_id
_entity_poly.type
_entity_poly.pdbx_seq_one_letter_code
_entity_poly.pdbx_strand_id
1 'polypeptide(L)'
;EFAKENNLEKISDLGPVSDQVKAGFTLEFKDRSDGYKGIQDKYGLTFSNLKTMEPKLRYNAIKSGDINLLDAYSTDSELAQYKLKVLEDDQQLFPPYQGAPLMLTKTLEKYPELKKPLNKLAGKITDDEMRKMNY
;
A
#
# COMPACT_ATOMS: atom_id res chain seq x y z
N GLU A 1 -1.32 10.77 -13.88
CA GLU A 1 -0.59 11.52 -14.91
C GLU A 1 0.81 10.95 -15.09
N PHE A 2 1.74 11.11 -14.13
CA PHE A 2 3.13 10.64 -14.21
C PHE A 2 3.28 9.17 -14.66
N ALA A 3 2.49 8.25 -14.09
CA ALA A 3 2.54 6.83 -14.47
C ALA A 3 2.11 6.61 -15.94
N LYS A 4 1.13 7.38 -16.43
CA LYS A 4 0.66 7.29 -17.81
C LYS A 4 1.69 7.85 -18.81
N GLU A 5 2.28 9.00 -18.50
CA GLU A 5 3.30 9.65 -19.33
C GLU A 5 4.57 8.79 -19.50
N ASN A 6 4.91 8.03 -18.45
CA ASN A 6 6.09 7.17 -18.45
C ASN A 6 5.78 5.67 -18.65
N ASN A 7 4.53 5.31 -18.98
CA ASN A 7 4.08 3.93 -19.19
C ASN A 7 4.42 2.99 -18.03
N LEU A 8 4.23 3.47 -16.79
CA LEU A 8 4.55 2.69 -15.59
C LEU A 8 3.40 1.72 -15.27
N GLU A 9 3.69 0.43 -15.28
CA GLU A 9 2.75 -0.64 -14.93
C GLU A 9 3.19 -1.40 -13.66
N LYS A 10 4.50 -1.53 -13.46
CA LYS A 10 5.11 -2.30 -12.37
C LYS A 10 6.23 -1.52 -11.68
N ILE A 11 6.63 -1.99 -10.50
CA ILE A 11 7.64 -1.29 -9.68
C ILE A 11 8.99 -1.20 -10.41
N SER A 12 9.39 -2.24 -11.15
CA SER A 12 10.63 -2.22 -11.94
C SER A 12 10.67 -1.11 -12.98
N ASP A 13 9.52 -0.64 -13.47
CA ASP A 13 9.46 0.43 -14.48
C ASP A 13 9.89 1.80 -13.93
N LEU A 14 10.00 1.93 -12.61
CA LEU A 14 10.51 3.15 -11.97
C LEU A 14 12.01 3.36 -12.17
N GLY A 15 12.77 2.31 -12.51
CA GLY A 15 14.22 2.38 -12.66
C GLY A 15 14.69 3.48 -13.61
N PRO A 16 14.26 3.47 -14.88
CA PRO A 16 14.65 4.48 -15.89
C PRO A 16 14.26 5.92 -15.57
N VAL A 17 13.27 6.12 -14.68
CA VAL A 17 12.73 7.45 -14.32
C VAL A 17 12.93 7.79 -12.84
N SER A 18 13.78 7.07 -12.15
CA SER A 18 13.98 7.21 -10.70
C SER A 18 14.42 8.60 -10.25
N ASP A 19 15.11 9.35 -11.08
CA ASP A 19 15.52 10.74 -10.88
C ASP A 19 14.36 11.75 -10.96
N GLN A 20 13.26 11.37 -11.63
CA GLN A 20 12.03 12.17 -11.76
C GLN A 20 11.01 11.84 -10.67
N VAL A 21 11.25 10.78 -9.88
CA VAL A 21 10.37 10.38 -8.80
C VAL A 21 10.47 11.36 -7.64
N LYS A 22 9.32 11.89 -7.24
CA LYS A 22 9.11 12.64 -6.01
C LYS A 22 8.32 11.76 -5.05
N ALA A 23 9.03 11.00 -4.23
CA ALA A 23 8.42 10.03 -3.32
C ALA A 23 7.94 10.67 -2.03
N GLY A 24 6.71 10.35 -1.63
CA GLY A 24 6.13 10.71 -0.33
C GLY A 24 5.72 9.46 0.42
N PHE A 25 6.51 9.02 1.40
CA PHE A 25 6.26 7.80 2.15
C PHE A 25 5.90 8.10 3.60
N THR A 26 5.17 7.17 4.22
CA THR A 26 5.05 7.18 5.68
C THR A 26 6.39 6.85 6.31
N LEU A 27 6.62 7.35 7.53
CA LEU A 27 7.84 7.04 8.27
C LEU A 27 7.96 5.52 8.50
N GLU A 28 6.84 4.86 8.79
CA GLU A 28 6.76 3.42 8.94
C GLU A 28 7.22 2.69 7.67
N PHE A 29 6.65 3.01 6.50
CA PHE A 29 7.01 2.38 5.23
C PHE A 29 8.49 2.60 4.88
N LYS A 30 9.02 3.80 5.13
CA LYS A 30 10.43 4.10 4.88
C LYS A 30 11.37 3.18 5.64
N ASP A 31 11.04 2.83 6.89
CA ASP A 31 11.95 2.12 7.78
C ASP A 31 11.75 0.60 7.80
N ARG A 32 10.65 0.09 7.25
CA ARG A 32 10.36 -1.35 7.21
C ARG A 32 11.22 -2.09 6.18
N SER A 33 11.61 -3.33 6.51
CA SER A 33 12.32 -4.23 5.60
C SER A 33 11.46 -4.68 4.40
N ASP A 34 10.13 -4.73 4.57
CA ASP A 34 9.13 -4.97 3.52
C ASP A 34 8.49 -3.66 3.00
N GLY A 35 9.16 -2.55 3.20
CA GLY A 35 8.83 -1.23 2.69
C GLY A 35 9.91 -0.69 1.77
N TYR A 36 10.30 0.58 1.97
CA TYR A 36 11.29 1.24 1.09
C TYR A 36 12.66 0.58 1.15
N LYS A 37 13.11 0.10 2.32
CA LYS A 37 14.36 -0.68 2.41
C LYS A 37 14.32 -1.92 1.52
N GLY A 38 13.20 -2.63 1.50
CA GLY A 38 13.01 -3.77 0.61
C GLY A 38 12.98 -3.37 -0.87
N ILE A 39 12.43 -2.21 -1.21
CA ILE A 39 12.49 -1.66 -2.58
C ILE A 39 13.94 -1.38 -2.98
N GLN A 40 14.75 -0.81 -2.10
CA GLN A 40 16.17 -0.58 -2.37
C GLN A 40 16.93 -1.89 -2.57
N ASP A 41 16.72 -2.85 -1.69
CA ASP A 41 17.45 -4.13 -1.71
C ASP A 41 17.04 -5.02 -2.89
N LYS A 42 15.74 -5.13 -3.15
CA LYS A 42 15.19 -6.10 -4.11
C LYS A 42 15.08 -5.52 -5.53
N TYR A 43 14.67 -4.27 -5.64
CA TYR A 43 14.51 -3.58 -6.92
C TYR A 43 15.71 -2.73 -7.31
N GLY A 44 16.65 -2.48 -6.40
CA GLY A 44 17.80 -1.60 -6.64
C GLY A 44 17.39 -0.13 -6.82
N LEU A 45 16.19 0.27 -6.38
CA LEU A 45 15.65 1.60 -6.58
C LEU A 45 15.97 2.53 -5.41
N THR A 46 16.55 3.68 -5.72
CA THR A 46 16.77 4.76 -4.73
C THR A 46 16.22 6.06 -5.30
N PHE A 47 15.42 6.76 -4.50
CA PHE A 47 14.82 8.03 -4.89
C PHE A 47 15.53 9.18 -4.19
N SER A 48 16.14 10.07 -4.97
CA SER A 48 16.86 11.26 -4.46
C SER A 48 15.90 12.29 -3.84
N ASN A 49 14.68 12.38 -4.33
CA ASN A 49 13.64 13.27 -3.82
C ASN A 49 12.59 12.46 -3.04
N LEU A 50 12.93 12.14 -1.79
CA LEU A 50 12.05 11.40 -0.88
C LEU A 50 11.73 12.26 0.34
N LYS A 51 10.42 12.38 0.64
CA LYS A 51 9.91 13.04 1.84
C LYS A 51 9.13 12.03 2.68
N THR A 52 9.23 12.15 4.00
CA THR A 52 8.36 11.41 4.92
C THR A 52 7.22 12.30 5.39
N MET A 53 6.03 11.73 5.51
CA MET A 53 4.85 12.47 5.94
C MET A 53 3.80 11.56 6.59
N GLU A 54 2.88 12.19 7.29
CA GLU A 54 1.73 11.51 7.88
C GLU A 54 0.84 10.87 6.81
N PRO A 55 0.17 9.72 7.10
CA PRO A 55 -0.63 8.98 6.13
C PRO A 55 -1.64 9.83 5.34
N LYS A 56 -2.37 10.69 6.01
CA LYS A 56 -3.38 11.55 5.36
C LYS A 56 -2.77 12.65 4.50
N LEU A 57 -1.59 13.12 4.83
CA LEU A 57 -0.91 14.19 4.08
C LEU A 57 -0.39 13.72 2.72
N ARG A 58 -0.07 12.42 2.56
CA ARG A 58 0.37 11.84 1.28
C ARG A 58 -0.63 12.09 0.15
N TYR A 59 -1.90 11.90 0.43
CA TYR A 59 -2.96 12.07 -0.58
C TYR A 59 -3.18 13.53 -0.96
N ASN A 60 -2.97 14.46 -0.04
CA ASN A 60 -2.98 15.88 -0.36
C ASN A 60 -1.75 16.26 -1.19
N ALA A 61 -0.58 15.75 -0.86
CA ALA A 61 0.67 16.02 -1.56
C ALA A 61 0.66 15.48 -3.00
N ILE A 62 0.05 14.31 -3.26
CA ILE A 62 -0.08 13.80 -4.62
C ILE A 62 -1.10 14.60 -5.44
N LYS A 63 -2.16 15.08 -4.80
CA LYS A 63 -3.16 15.94 -5.45
C LYS A 63 -2.59 17.31 -5.84
N SER A 64 -1.70 17.88 -5.00
CA SER A 64 -1.03 19.17 -5.31
C SER A 64 0.13 19.03 -6.30
N GLY A 65 0.60 17.80 -6.58
CA GLY A 65 1.76 17.55 -7.42
C GLY A 65 3.11 17.71 -6.71
N ASP A 66 3.11 17.84 -5.37
CA ASP A 66 4.32 17.89 -4.57
C ASP A 66 5.08 16.56 -4.56
N ILE A 67 4.33 15.46 -4.72
CA ILE A 67 4.84 14.11 -4.92
C ILE A 67 4.16 13.45 -6.12
N ASN A 68 4.77 12.42 -6.70
CA ASN A 68 4.22 11.62 -7.79
C ASN A 68 4.25 10.11 -7.52
N LEU A 69 4.81 9.70 -6.39
CA LEU A 69 4.84 8.33 -5.88
C LEU A 69 4.54 8.33 -4.38
N LEU A 70 3.74 7.38 -3.92
CA LEU A 70 3.45 7.17 -2.49
C LEU A 70 3.29 5.68 -2.17
N ASP A 71 3.44 5.33 -0.89
CA ASP A 71 3.01 4.04 -0.35
C ASP A 71 1.51 4.09 -0.04
N ALA A 72 0.81 2.99 -0.31
CA ALA A 72 -0.62 2.87 -0.05
C ALA A 72 -1.00 1.43 0.28
N TYR A 73 -2.13 1.27 0.94
CA TYR A 73 -2.77 -0.05 1.06
C TYR A 73 -3.79 -0.24 -0.05
N SER A 74 -3.93 -1.47 -0.54
CA SER A 74 -4.87 -1.81 -1.63
C SER A 74 -6.33 -1.48 -1.30
N THR A 75 -6.64 -1.32 -0.02
CA THR A 75 -7.98 -0.99 0.51
C THR A 75 -8.20 0.49 0.81
N ASP A 76 -7.20 1.36 0.55
CA ASP A 76 -7.35 2.80 0.73
C ASP A 76 -8.37 3.37 -0.27
N SER A 77 -9.39 4.06 0.22
CA SER A 77 -10.47 4.63 -0.61
C SER A 77 -9.95 5.71 -1.56
N GLU A 78 -8.90 6.39 -1.18
CA GLU A 78 -8.24 7.46 -1.93
C GLU A 78 -7.66 6.99 -3.26
N LEU A 79 -7.33 5.69 -3.40
CA LEU A 79 -6.86 5.12 -4.67
C LEU A 79 -7.89 5.35 -5.79
N ALA A 80 -9.17 5.09 -5.50
CA ALA A 80 -10.26 5.33 -6.43
C ALA A 80 -10.60 6.81 -6.55
N GLN A 81 -10.64 7.53 -5.41
CA GLN A 81 -11.01 8.94 -5.34
C GLN A 81 -10.07 9.83 -6.19
N TYR A 82 -8.76 9.58 -6.13
CA TYR A 82 -7.76 10.34 -6.88
C TYR A 82 -7.32 9.66 -8.17
N LYS A 83 -7.95 8.54 -8.55
CA LYS A 83 -7.63 7.76 -9.76
C LYS A 83 -6.13 7.41 -9.83
N LEU A 84 -5.60 6.91 -8.73
CA LEU A 84 -4.19 6.56 -8.63
C LEU A 84 -3.93 5.23 -9.35
N LYS A 85 -2.80 5.15 -10.05
CA LYS A 85 -2.30 3.90 -10.63
C LYS A 85 -1.58 3.12 -9.54
N VAL A 86 -2.01 1.89 -9.29
CA VAL A 86 -1.28 0.93 -8.45
C VAL A 86 -0.29 0.20 -9.35
N LEU A 87 0.99 0.19 -8.98
CA LEU A 87 2.03 -0.55 -9.68
C LEU A 87 2.06 -2.00 -9.20
N GLU A 88 2.28 -2.93 -10.13
CA GLU A 88 2.45 -4.34 -9.83
C GLU A 88 3.78 -4.59 -9.10
N ASP A 89 3.77 -5.41 -8.05
CA ASP A 89 4.95 -5.90 -7.35
C ASP A 89 5.53 -7.11 -8.12
N ASP A 90 6.18 -6.85 -9.23
CA ASP A 90 6.68 -7.86 -10.18
C ASP A 90 7.84 -8.72 -9.63
N GLN A 91 8.48 -8.30 -8.54
CA GLN A 91 9.48 -9.10 -7.84
C GLN A 91 8.98 -9.72 -6.53
N GLN A 92 7.69 -9.57 -6.20
CA GLN A 92 7.08 -10.17 -5.02
C GLN A 92 7.79 -9.76 -3.70
N LEU A 93 7.99 -8.46 -3.52
CA LEU A 93 8.55 -7.90 -2.30
C LEU A 93 7.56 -7.99 -1.15
N PHE A 94 6.30 -7.60 -1.42
CA PHE A 94 5.27 -7.50 -0.39
C PHE A 94 4.66 -8.87 -0.08
N PRO A 95 4.59 -9.25 1.22
CA PRO A 95 3.84 -10.44 1.60
C PRO A 95 2.34 -10.24 1.36
N PRO A 96 1.55 -11.31 1.24
CA PRO A 96 0.11 -11.20 1.16
C PRO A 96 -0.45 -10.67 2.47
N TYR A 97 -0.97 -9.44 2.47
CA TYR A 97 -1.66 -8.85 3.63
C TYR A 97 -3.14 -9.22 3.58
N GLN A 98 -3.57 -10.06 4.52
CA GLN A 98 -4.96 -10.47 4.64
C GLN A 98 -5.56 -9.90 5.92
N GLY A 99 -6.74 -9.31 5.82
CA GLY A 99 -7.52 -8.92 7.00
C GLY A 99 -7.95 -10.14 7.79
N ALA A 100 -7.76 -10.12 9.10
CA ALA A 100 -8.17 -11.19 9.98
C ALA A 100 -8.71 -10.65 11.31
N PRO A 101 -9.75 -11.29 11.89
CA PRO A 101 -10.17 -10.97 13.25
C PRO A 101 -9.04 -11.29 14.24
N LEU A 102 -8.64 -10.28 15.03
CA LEU A 102 -7.65 -10.44 16.10
C LEU A 102 -8.33 -10.45 17.45
N MET A 103 -8.08 -11.48 18.25
CA MET A 103 -8.59 -11.58 19.62
C MET A 103 -7.63 -12.30 20.54
N LEU A 104 -7.77 -12.09 21.84
CA LEU A 104 -7.01 -12.83 22.83
C LEU A 104 -7.34 -14.32 22.79
N THR A 105 -6.34 -15.18 22.90
CA THR A 105 -6.52 -16.65 23.00
C THR A 105 -7.51 -17.02 24.09
N LYS A 106 -7.41 -16.41 25.27
CA LYS A 106 -8.34 -16.61 26.39
C LYS A 106 -9.81 -16.33 26.04
N THR A 107 -10.07 -15.37 25.15
CA THR A 107 -11.42 -15.06 24.68
C THR A 107 -11.95 -16.20 23.83
N LEU A 108 -11.13 -16.73 22.91
CA LEU A 108 -11.52 -17.85 22.08
C LEU A 108 -11.68 -19.15 22.86
N GLU A 109 -10.87 -19.38 23.89
CA GLU A 109 -11.01 -20.51 24.81
C GLU A 109 -12.30 -20.44 25.61
N LYS A 110 -12.68 -19.24 26.06
CA LYS A 110 -13.91 -19.00 26.82
C LYS A 110 -15.18 -19.06 25.94
N TYR A 111 -15.08 -18.65 24.69
CA TYR A 111 -16.18 -18.56 23.73
C TYR A 111 -15.81 -19.22 22.39
N PRO A 112 -15.58 -20.54 22.36
CA PRO A 112 -15.14 -21.25 21.15
C PRO A 112 -16.11 -21.16 19.98
N GLU A 113 -17.39 -20.91 20.27
CA GLU A 113 -18.45 -20.73 19.27
C GLU A 113 -18.23 -19.52 18.37
N LEU A 114 -17.40 -18.52 18.76
CA LEU A 114 -17.08 -17.34 17.95
C LEU A 114 -16.33 -17.70 16.66
N LYS A 115 -15.57 -18.79 16.66
CA LYS A 115 -14.75 -19.19 15.52
C LYS A 115 -15.59 -19.42 14.25
N LYS A 116 -16.73 -20.08 14.39
CA LYS A 116 -17.59 -20.43 13.25
C LYS A 116 -18.20 -19.20 12.55
N PRO A 117 -18.88 -18.26 13.24
CA PRO A 117 -19.44 -17.06 12.61
C PRO A 117 -18.35 -16.15 12.04
N LEU A 118 -17.19 -15.98 12.72
CA LEU A 118 -16.11 -15.16 12.21
C LEU A 118 -15.50 -15.72 10.92
N ASN A 119 -15.31 -17.03 10.84
CA ASN A 119 -14.82 -17.68 9.64
C ASN A 119 -15.77 -17.61 8.45
N LYS A 120 -17.06 -17.30 8.65
CA LYS A 120 -18.00 -17.05 7.53
C LYS A 120 -17.64 -15.83 6.72
N LEU A 121 -16.87 -14.89 7.26
CA LEU A 121 -16.38 -13.70 6.56
C LEU A 121 -15.18 -14.00 5.65
N ALA A 122 -14.51 -15.14 5.85
CA ALA A 122 -13.34 -15.50 5.05
C ALA A 122 -13.68 -15.57 3.55
N GLY A 123 -12.93 -14.84 2.73
CA GLY A 123 -13.12 -14.77 1.28
C GLY A 123 -14.41 -14.07 0.82
N LYS A 124 -15.12 -13.38 1.72
CA LYS A 124 -16.36 -12.66 1.38
C LYS A 124 -16.17 -11.17 1.10
N ILE A 125 -15.06 -10.60 1.52
CA ILE A 125 -14.78 -9.18 1.36
C ILE A 125 -13.61 -9.04 0.41
N THR A 126 -13.86 -8.46 -0.75
CA THR A 126 -12.83 -8.11 -1.75
C THR A 126 -12.21 -6.77 -1.43
N ASP A 127 -11.05 -6.47 -2.04
CA ASP A 127 -10.40 -5.15 -1.91
C ASP A 127 -11.33 -4.02 -2.36
N ASP A 128 -12.11 -4.23 -3.43
CA ASP A 128 -13.08 -3.24 -3.92
C ASP A 128 -14.20 -2.98 -2.91
N GLU A 129 -14.72 -4.02 -2.28
CA GLU A 129 -15.74 -3.88 -1.24
C GLU A 129 -15.18 -3.18 -0.01
N MET A 130 -13.94 -3.53 0.40
CA MET A 130 -13.29 -2.87 1.53
C MET A 130 -13.03 -1.38 1.22
N ARG A 131 -12.55 -1.04 0.02
CA ARG A 131 -12.40 0.37 -0.40
C ARG A 131 -13.71 1.16 -0.30
N LYS A 132 -14.83 0.54 -0.70
CA LYS A 132 -16.15 1.18 -0.57
C LYS A 132 -16.58 1.35 0.88
N MET A 133 -16.29 0.39 1.74
CA MET A 133 -16.59 0.49 3.17
C MET A 133 -15.70 1.51 3.88
N ASN A 134 -14.47 1.68 3.44
CA ASN A 134 -13.53 2.67 3.98
C ASN A 134 -13.82 4.11 3.51
N TYR A 135 -14.54 4.28 2.38
CA TYR A 135 -14.98 5.57 1.88
C TYR A 135 -16.11 6.17 2.73
#